data_ae1472086386b6696530c742d8e257f0
#
_entry.id   ae1472086386b6696530c742d8e257f0
#
_cell.length_a   1.000
_cell.length_b   1.000
_cell.length_c   1.000
_cell.angle_alpha   90.00
_cell.angle_beta   90.00
_cell.angle_gamma   90.00
#
_symmetry.space_group_name_H-M   'P 1'
#
loop_
_entity.id
_entity.type
_entity.pdbx_description
1 polymer ?
#
loop_
_entity_poly.entity_id
_entity_poly.type
_entity_poly.pdbx_seq_one_letter_code
_entity_poly.pdbx_strand_id
1 'polypeptide(L)'
;MRWILAVIIAALLLAGAASAHRMFVGQQITLDLFVFYDDGSPAANAEVKLYQEGALFAENVTDATGRFTFTLPGKGTGDWSYEGEGGGHTEKGSIIINNTLAKSR
;
A
#
# COMPACT_ATOMS: atom_id res chain seq x y z
N MET A 1 -42.51 2.28 -39.25
CA MET A 1 -41.42 1.31 -39.40
C MET A 1 -40.05 1.88 -39.19
N ARG A 2 -39.77 3.11 -39.64
CA ARG A 2 -38.43 3.71 -39.45
C ARG A 2 -38.04 3.88 -38.02
N TRP A 3 -38.94 4.27 -37.16
CA TRP A 3 -38.64 4.52 -35.78
C TRP A 3 -38.46 3.24 -34.98
N ILE A 4 -38.99 2.12 -35.47
CA ILE A 4 -38.70 0.83 -34.88
C ILE A 4 -37.23 0.47 -35.04
N LEU A 5 -36.67 0.74 -36.23
CA LEU A 5 -35.25 0.54 -36.47
C LEU A 5 -34.39 1.44 -35.57
N ALA A 6 -34.81 2.69 -35.39
CA ALA A 6 -34.09 3.61 -34.52
C ALA A 6 -34.07 3.11 -33.07
N VAL A 7 -35.17 2.57 -32.56
CA VAL A 7 -35.26 2.02 -31.24
C VAL A 7 -34.33 0.80 -31.08
N ILE A 8 -34.31 -0.06 -32.09
CA ILE A 8 -33.43 -1.24 -32.05
C ILE A 8 -31.97 -0.83 -32.05
N ILE A 9 -31.59 0.15 -32.85
CA ILE A 9 -30.22 0.65 -32.90
C ILE A 9 -29.83 1.26 -31.56
N ALA A 10 -30.71 2.06 -30.96
CA ALA A 10 -30.45 2.65 -29.63
C ALA A 10 -30.28 1.57 -28.55
N ALA A 11 -31.09 0.53 -28.59
CA ALA A 11 -30.97 -0.57 -27.64
C ALA A 11 -29.66 -1.31 -27.80
N LEU A 12 -29.20 -1.52 -29.05
CA LEU A 12 -27.91 -2.16 -29.30
C LEU A 12 -26.74 -1.30 -28.79
N LEU A 13 -26.82 0.02 -28.96
CA LEU A 13 -25.80 0.92 -28.47
C LEU A 13 -25.71 0.90 -26.94
N LEU A 14 -26.87 0.87 -26.28
CA LEU A 14 -26.90 0.78 -24.81
C LEU A 14 -26.34 -0.56 -24.32
N ALA A 15 -26.66 -1.63 -24.99
CA ALA A 15 -26.09 -2.94 -24.63
C ALA A 15 -24.58 -2.97 -24.82
N GLY A 16 -24.07 -2.34 -25.88
CA GLY A 16 -22.65 -2.22 -26.11
C GLY A 16 -21.94 -1.40 -25.05
N ALA A 17 -22.55 -0.29 -24.60
CA ALA A 17 -21.99 0.52 -23.53
C ALA A 17 -21.96 -0.25 -22.22
N ALA A 18 -23.02 -1.02 -21.90
CA ALA A 18 -23.05 -1.83 -20.69
C ALA A 18 -21.98 -2.93 -20.71
N SER A 19 -21.73 -3.54 -21.87
CA SER A 19 -20.73 -4.60 -21.99
C SER A 19 -19.30 -4.07 -22.00
N ALA A 20 -19.11 -2.74 -22.07
CA ALA A 20 -17.78 -2.14 -21.98
C ALA A 20 -17.24 -2.08 -20.56
N HIS A 21 -18.06 -2.33 -19.55
CA HIS A 21 -17.62 -2.35 -18.17
C HIS A 21 -16.72 -3.55 -17.91
N ARG A 22 -15.62 -3.31 -17.26
CA ARG A 22 -14.67 -4.35 -16.88
C ARG A 22 -14.41 -4.31 -15.39
N MET A 23 -14.07 -5.47 -14.85
CA MET A 23 -13.70 -5.58 -13.46
C MET A 23 -12.18 -5.68 -13.35
N PHE A 24 -11.60 -4.88 -12.47
CA PHE A 24 -10.18 -4.93 -12.17
C PHE A 24 -10.01 -5.25 -10.71
N VAL A 25 -8.99 -6.04 -10.40
CA VAL A 25 -8.67 -6.38 -9.01
C VAL A 25 -7.37 -5.67 -8.65
N GLY A 26 -7.46 -4.79 -7.66
CA GLY A 26 -6.30 -4.11 -7.11
C GLY A 26 -5.78 -4.82 -5.89
N GLN A 27 -4.49 -4.65 -5.62
CA GLN A 27 -3.86 -5.18 -4.43
C GLN A 27 -3.23 -4.04 -3.65
N GLN A 28 -3.28 -4.16 -2.34
CA GLN A 28 -2.74 -3.15 -1.46
C GLN A 28 -2.09 -3.84 -0.27
N ILE A 29 -0.91 -3.37 0.08
CA ILE A 29 -0.18 -3.91 1.22
C ILE A 29 -0.09 -2.83 2.28
N THR A 30 -0.51 -3.16 3.49
CA THR A 30 -0.37 -2.28 4.64
C THR A 30 0.73 -2.82 5.53
N LEU A 31 1.67 -1.97 5.89
CA LEU A 31 2.78 -2.34 6.72
C LEU A 31 2.64 -1.67 8.08
N ASP A 32 2.73 -2.49 9.15
CA ASP A 32 2.75 -2.01 10.53
C ASP A 32 4.17 -2.14 11.06
N LEU A 33 4.75 -1.04 11.47
CA LEU A 33 6.04 -1.05 12.15
C LEU A 33 5.84 -0.73 13.62
N PHE A 34 6.53 -1.47 14.47
CA PHE A 34 6.50 -1.26 15.91
C PHE A 34 7.89 -0.83 16.35
N VAL A 35 7.96 0.31 17.00
CA VAL A 35 9.22 0.82 17.53
C VAL A 35 9.18 0.70 19.03
N PHE A 36 10.17 0.04 19.60
CA PHE A 36 10.25 -0.15 21.03
C PHE A 36 11.71 -0.10 21.47
N TYR A 37 11.90 0.20 22.74
CA TYR A 37 13.23 0.25 23.33
C TYR A 37 13.65 -1.15 23.81
N ASP A 38 14.91 -1.27 24.20
CA ASP A 38 15.47 -2.56 24.62
C ASP A 38 14.82 -3.11 25.89
N ASP A 39 14.16 -2.28 26.69
CA ASP A 39 13.40 -2.72 27.87
C ASP A 39 11.99 -3.16 27.51
N GLY A 40 11.61 -3.12 26.23
CA GLY A 40 10.29 -3.51 25.76
C GLY A 40 9.25 -2.41 25.79
N SER A 41 9.59 -1.22 26.28
CA SER A 41 8.62 -0.12 26.27
C SER A 41 8.44 0.46 24.88
N PRO A 42 7.22 0.90 24.52
CA PRO A 42 7.00 1.48 23.19
C PRO A 42 7.68 2.84 23.06
N ALA A 43 8.23 3.10 21.88
CA ALA A 43 8.84 4.37 21.57
C ALA A 43 7.76 5.29 20.94
N ALA A 44 7.08 6.04 21.80
CA ALA A 44 6.09 7.00 21.34
C ALA A 44 6.76 8.22 20.74
N ASN A 45 6.13 8.77 19.71
CA ASN A 45 6.62 9.96 19.00
C ASN A 45 8.03 9.78 18.42
N ALA A 46 8.41 8.55 18.13
CA ALA A 46 9.66 8.26 17.44
C ALA A 46 9.50 8.59 15.98
N GLU A 47 10.52 9.21 15.39
CA GLU A 47 10.51 9.55 13.99
C GLU A 47 10.84 8.31 13.16
N VAL A 48 9.99 8.02 12.16
CA VAL A 48 10.19 6.86 11.28
C VAL A 48 10.22 7.35 9.86
N LYS A 49 11.27 6.98 9.15
CA LYS A 49 11.44 7.26 7.73
C LYS A 49 11.45 5.96 6.96
N LEU A 50 10.78 5.97 5.83
CA LEU A 50 10.72 4.82 4.94
C LEU A 50 11.34 5.18 3.62
N TYR A 51 12.14 4.28 3.11
CA TYR A 51 12.84 4.47 1.84
C TYR A 51 12.48 3.36 0.88
N GLN A 52 12.27 3.73 -0.36
CA GLN A 52 12.09 2.79 -1.46
C GLN A 52 13.22 3.00 -2.44
N GLU A 53 13.99 1.96 -2.72
CA GLU A 53 15.17 2.03 -3.60
C GLU A 53 16.13 3.14 -3.17
N GLY A 54 16.27 3.35 -1.87
CA GLY A 54 17.15 4.37 -1.32
C GLY A 54 16.59 5.79 -1.31
N ALA A 55 15.41 6.02 -1.87
CA ALA A 55 14.77 7.33 -1.88
C ALA A 55 13.71 7.42 -0.80
N LEU A 56 13.62 8.56 -0.12
CA LEU A 56 12.63 8.77 0.92
C LEU A 56 11.23 8.66 0.34
N PHE A 57 10.45 7.74 0.87
CA PHE A 57 9.07 7.51 0.45
C PHE A 57 8.07 8.14 1.40
N ALA A 58 8.26 7.95 2.71
CA ALA A 58 7.34 8.44 3.71
C ALA A 58 8.06 8.72 5.01
N GLU A 59 7.51 9.65 5.78
CA GLU A 59 8.07 10.03 7.07
C GLU A 59 6.93 10.39 8.00
N ASN A 60 6.97 9.89 9.21
CA ASN A 60 5.96 10.19 10.21
C ASN A 60 6.51 9.84 11.59
N VAL A 61 5.70 10.04 12.63
CA VAL A 61 6.06 9.68 14.00
C VAL A 61 5.16 8.55 14.48
N THR A 62 5.68 7.75 15.39
CA THR A 62 4.91 6.67 16.00
C THR A 62 3.84 7.23 16.94
N ASP A 63 2.80 6.45 17.14
CA ASP A 63 1.76 6.80 18.11
C ASP A 63 2.18 6.43 19.55
N ALA A 64 1.27 6.55 20.50
CA ALA A 64 1.56 6.28 21.89
C ALA A 64 1.96 4.84 22.16
N THR A 65 1.62 3.92 21.27
CA THR A 65 1.98 2.51 21.38
C THR A 65 3.23 2.15 20.58
N GLY A 66 3.90 3.13 20.01
CA GLY A 66 5.10 2.90 19.21
C GLY A 66 4.80 2.41 17.80
N ARG A 67 3.58 2.54 17.33
CA ARG A 67 3.16 2.00 16.05
C ARG A 67 3.18 3.06 14.94
N PHE A 68 3.62 2.65 13.79
CA PHE A 68 3.56 3.42 12.58
C PHE A 68 3.00 2.52 11.47
N THR A 69 1.90 2.96 10.87
CA THR A 69 1.22 2.18 9.83
C THR A 69 1.20 2.98 8.54
N PHE A 70 1.49 2.32 7.43
CA PHE A 70 1.38 2.98 6.13
C PHE A 70 1.07 1.96 5.04
N THR A 71 0.57 2.48 3.93
CA THR A 71 0.16 1.67 2.79
C THR A 71 1.20 1.79 1.69
N LEU A 72 1.64 0.65 1.18
CA LEU A 72 2.62 0.61 0.11
C LEU A 72 1.95 0.78 -1.25
N PRO A 73 2.59 1.44 -2.20
CA PRO A 73 2.05 1.56 -3.54
C PRO A 73 2.11 0.22 -4.26
N GLY A 74 1.10 -0.05 -5.05
CA GLY A 74 1.04 -1.26 -5.86
C GLY A 74 1.19 -2.51 -5.03
N LYS A 75 2.13 -3.34 -5.40
CA LYS A 75 2.38 -4.61 -4.71
C LYS A 75 3.52 -4.53 -3.69
N GLY A 76 3.98 -3.34 -3.36
CA GLY A 76 5.10 -3.18 -2.47
C GLY A 76 6.41 -3.66 -3.06
N THR A 77 6.57 -3.54 -4.38
CA THR A 77 7.79 -4.00 -5.05
C THR A 77 8.97 -3.09 -4.76
N GLY A 78 10.17 -3.64 -4.95
CA GLY A 78 11.40 -2.90 -4.75
C GLY A 78 12.04 -3.17 -3.40
N ASP A 79 13.15 -2.50 -3.16
CA ASP A 79 13.87 -2.62 -1.89
C ASP A 79 13.39 -1.55 -0.94
N TRP A 80 12.85 -2.00 0.19
CA TRP A 80 12.33 -1.12 1.22
C TRP A 80 13.25 -1.14 2.43
N SER A 81 13.43 0.03 3.01
CA SER A 81 14.22 0.16 4.24
C SER A 81 13.59 1.20 5.15
N TYR A 82 13.99 1.17 6.40
CA TYR A 82 13.48 2.09 7.40
C TYR A 82 14.62 2.70 8.20
N GLU A 83 14.33 3.86 8.77
CA GLU A 83 15.18 4.50 9.75
C GLU A 83 14.28 5.01 10.87
N GLY A 84 14.51 4.52 12.08
CA GLY A 84 13.76 4.96 13.24
C GLY A 84 14.66 5.74 14.18
N GLU A 85 14.14 6.82 14.75
CA GLU A 85 14.89 7.67 15.65
C GLU A 85 14.00 8.10 16.82
N GLY A 86 14.50 7.89 18.03
CA GLY A 86 13.80 8.27 19.24
C GLY A 86 14.66 8.09 20.46
N GLY A 87 14.50 8.96 21.47
CA GLY A 87 15.22 8.86 22.70
C GLY A 87 16.74 8.90 22.56
N GLY A 88 17.25 9.55 21.52
CA GLY A 88 18.68 9.60 21.23
C GLY A 88 19.24 8.37 20.54
N HIS A 89 18.37 7.43 20.15
CA HIS A 89 18.75 6.20 19.47
C HIS A 89 18.30 6.22 18.02
N THR A 90 19.08 5.60 17.16
CA THR A 90 18.75 5.48 15.72
C THR A 90 18.94 4.04 15.30
N GLU A 91 17.93 3.50 14.62
CA GLU A 91 17.96 2.15 14.08
C GLU A 91 17.62 2.18 12.60
N LYS A 92 18.36 1.40 11.82
CA LYS A 92 18.14 1.27 10.38
C LYS A 92 18.03 -0.19 10.03
N GLY A 93 17.22 -0.50 9.05
CA GLY A 93 17.10 -1.88 8.61
C GLY A 93 16.37 -1.98 7.30
N SER A 94 16.32 -3.20 6.79
CA SER A 94 15.61 -3.52 5.56
C SER A 94 14.26 -4.11 5.88
N ILE A 95 13.30 -3.82 5.02
CA ILE A 95 11.96 -4.41 5.10
C ILE A 95 11.86 -5.46 4.01
N ILE A 96 11.58 -6.69 4.41
CA ILE A 96 11.47 -7.79 3.47
C ILE A 96 9.99 -8.06 3.22
N ILE A 97 9.56 -7.86 1.97
CA ILE A 97 8.22 -8.19 1.56
C ILE A 97 8.31 -9.45 0.73
N ASN A 98 7.85 -10.55 1.31
CA ASN A 98 7.97 -11.85 0.68
C ASN A 98 6.72 -12.19 -0.12
N ASN A 99 6.81 -12.09 -1.43
CA ASN A 99 5.73 -12.44 -2.33
C ASN A 99 5.86 -13.86 -2.89
N THR A 100 6.92 -14.57 -2.53
CA THR A 100 7.17 -15.91 -3.07
C THR A 100 6.14 -16.93 -2.61
N LEU A 101 5.56 -16.73 -1.44
CA LEU A 101 4.55 -17.66 -0.94
C LEU A 101 3.34 -17.76 -1.87
N ALA A 102 3.00 -16.68 -2.55
CA ALA A 102 1.91 -16.70 -3.50
C ALA A 102 2.21 -17.57 -4.70
N LYS A 103 3.47 -17.83 -4.99
CA LYS A 103 3.89 -18.62 -6.13
C LYS A 103 4.09 -20.08 -5.82
N SER A 104 4.21 -20.43 -4.56
CA SER A 104 4.52 -21.80 -4.17
C SER A 104 3.29 -22.71 -4.21
N ARG A 105 2.19 -22.25 -4.73
CA ARG A 105 0.94 -23.02 -4.84
C ARG A 105 0.72 -23.54 -6.22
#